data_86604acf09b4330f9678ec0d8d563d32
#
_entry.id   86604acf09b4330f9678ec0d8d563d32
#
_cell.length_a   1.000
_cell.length_b   1.000
_cell.length_c   1.000
_cell.angle_alpha   90.00
_cell.angle_beta   90.00
_cell.angle_gamma   90.00
#
_symmetry.space_group_name_H-M   'P 1'
#
loop_
_entity.id
_entity.type
_entity.pdbx_description
1 polymer ?
#
loop_
_entity_poly.entity_id
_entity_poly.type
_entity_poly.pdbx_seq_one_letter_code
_entity_poly.pdbx_strand_id
1 'polypeptide(L)'
;MRMNDWINQILDLTIVFSFDHSGFKRHCPDELQKVDLSGRHGIVTGASSGIGLAVAKALLQQKMDCMLVGRDLQKLKNSFKSDQSVSCAQYHGLDMAALDKVYSFAIDGVKTPLNLLIHNAGDMPISLTITKEGFEQMFASQVLAPFILTKTLADLGKLRQGCRVIFVSSGGMYLQKLDLSDLLFEKRSYNKYTGYANAKRAQVILSEIFSKKYPQYLFSSMHPGWADTPGVRYSMPLFKKLLNKRLRSAEEGADTILWLATIHDYPNGKFWFDRKQAKTTILNLKKSSEEEDELFWKYCESILTSIKGQSA
;
A
#
# COMPACT_ATOMS: atom_id res chain seq x y z
N MET A 1 9.30 28.41 22.83
CA MET A 1 8.67 27.99 21.58
C MET A 1 9.03 29.04 20.52
N ARG A 2 9.78 28.67 19.50
CA ARG A 2 10.23 29.62 18.46
C ARG A 2 9.03 30.01 17.59
N MET A 3 8.95 31.24 17.11
CA MET A 3 7.86 31.74 16.23
C MET A 3 7.61 30.81 15.04
N ASN A 4 8.65 30.15 14.53
CA ASN A 4 8.56 29.15 13.47
C ASN A 4 7.78 27.88 13.88
N ASP A 5 7.81 27.47 15.16
CA ASP A 5 7.11 26.27 15.62
C ASP A 5 5.59 26.46 15.61
N TRP A 6 5.12 27.68 15.96
CA TRP A 6 3.69 28.00 15.94
C TRP A 6 3.14 28.08 14.50
N ILE A 7 3.89 28.68 13.57
CA ILE A 7 3.52 28.74 12.14
C ILE A 7 3.46 27.32 11.57
N ASN A 8 4.44 26.47 11.88
CA ASN A 8 4.46 25.08 11.42
C ASN A 8 3.25 24.30 11.96
N GLN A 9 2.88 24.49 13.23
CA GLN A 9 1.68 23.84 13.80
C GLN A 9 0.40 24.28 13.09
N ILE A 10 0.23 25.56 12.75
CA ILE A 10 -0.92 26.04 11.97
C ILE A 10 -0.93 25.43 10.57
N LEU A 11 0.21 25.37 9.89
CA LEU A 11 0.30 24.78 8.56
C LEU A 11 -0.05 23.28 8.60
N ASP A 12 0.35 22.58 9.63
CA ASP A 12 0.08 21.14 9.81
C ASP A 12 -1.39 20.84 10.15
N LEU A 13 -2.16 21.82 10.61
CA LEU A 13 -3.61 21.72 10.75
C LEU A 13 -4.34 21.71 9.39
N THR A 14 -3.66 22.14 8.33
CA THR A 14 -4.24 22.13 6.98
C THR A 14 -3.76 20.90 6.21
N ILE A 15 -4.70 20.14 5.64
CA ILE A 15 -4.41 18.96 4.81
C ILE A 15 -3.45 19.33 3.67
N VAL A 16 -3.60 20.51 3.09
CA VAL A 16 -2.82 20.97 1.92
C VAL A 16 -1.35 21.11 2.26
N PHE A 17 -1.01 21.78 3.35
CA PHE A 17 0.39 22.06 3.74
C PHE A 17 1.04 20.92 4.51
N SER A 18 0.26 19.99 5.03
CA SER A 18 0.76 18.78 5.68
C SER A 18 1.14 17.68 4.66
N PHE A 19 0.32 17.49 3.62
CA PHE A 19 0.47 16.38 2.69
C PHE A 19 1.40 16.67 1.50
N ASP A 20 1.80 17.90 1.30
CA ASP A 20 2.68 18.32 0.22
C ASP A 20 4.19 18.17 0.54
N HIS A 21 5.04 18.54 -0.41
CA HIS A 21 6.50 18.56 -0.27
C HIS A 21 6.99 19.40 0.93
N SER A 22 6.35 20.56 1.19
CA SER A 22 6.74 21.40 2.32
C SER A 22 6.43 20.76 3.66
N GLY A 23 5.32 20.01 3.76
CA GLY A 23 4.98 19.19 4.92
C GLY A 23 6.03 18.10 5.16
N PHE A 24 6.39 17.38 4.10
CA PHE A 24 7.44 16.35 4.20
C PHE A 24 8.75 16.92 4.76
N LYS A 25 9.25 18.02 4.23
CA LYS A 25 10.47 18.68 4.73
C LYS A 25 10.41 19.09 6.20
N ARG A 26 9.22 19.48 6.67
CA ARG A 26 9.05 19.83 8.10
C ARG A 26 8.98 18.59 9.00
N HIS A 27 8.36 17.50 8.53
CA HIS A 27 8.11 16.30 9.33
C HIS A 27 9.28 15.33 9.30
N CYS A 28 9.99 15.25 8.18
CA CYS A 28 11.10 14.32 7.94
C CYS A 28 12.35 15.10 7.50
N PRO A 29 12.94 15.94 8.38
CA PRO A 29 14.11 16.74 8.02
C PRO A 29 15.37 15.90 7.83
N ASP A 30 15.44 14.73 8.48
CA ASP A 30 16.61 13.86 8.47
C ASP A 30 16.47 12.78 7.40
N GLU A 31 17.56 12.50 6.69
CA GLU A 31 17.64 11.38 5.77
C GLU A 31 17.51 10.05 6.50
N LEU A 32 16.91 9.05 5.82
CA LEU A 32 16.87 7.69 6.35
C LEU A 32 18.28 7.10 6.36
N GLN A 33 18.62 6.48 7.48
CA GLN A 33 19.86 5.71 7.58
C GLN A 33 19.80 4.52 6.62
N LYS A 34 20.87 4.34 5.85
CA LYS A 34 21.05 3.15 5.01
C LYS A 34 21.37 1.96 5.90
N VAL A 35 20.62 0.88 5.73
CA VAL A 35 20.76 -0.36 6.48
C VAL A 35 21.17 -1.46 5.51
N ASP A 36 22.14 -2.29 5.86
CA ASP A 36 22.43 -3.50 5.06
C ASP A 36 21.32 -4.53 5.28
N LEU A 37 20.59 -4.86 4.21
CA LEU A 37 19.49 -5.81 4.21
C LEU A 37 19.87 -7.14 3.51
N SER A 38 21.16 -7.42 3.37
CA SER A 38 21.66 -8.67 2.76
C SER A 38 21.05 -9.89 3.45
N GLY A 39 20.62 -10.90 2.66
CA GLY A 39 19.99 -12.11 3.16
C GLY A 39 18.56 -11.93 3.63
N ARG A 40 17.98 -10.74 3.49
CA ARG A 40 16.55 -10.49 3.70
C ARG A 40 15.80 -10.54 2.38
N HIS A 41 14.61 -11.13 2.40
CA HIS A 41 13.76 -11.31 1.23
C HIS A 41 12.49 -10.48 1.35
N GLY A 42 12.12 -9.80 0.27
CA GLY A 42 10.92 -8.95 0.26
C GLY A 42 10.15 -8.98 -1.05
N ILE A 43 8.88 -8.61 -0.98
CA ILE A 43 8.01 -8.39 -2.14
C ILE A 43 7.58 -6.92 -2.17
N VAL A 44 7.68 -6.31 -3.36
CA VAL A 44 7.12 -4.97 -3.62
C VAL A 44 6.13 -5.09 -4.77
N THR A 45 4.83 -4.84 -4.49
CA THR A 45 3.81 -4.80 -5.53
C THR A 45 3.71 -3.40 -6.15
N GLY A 46 3.44 -3.32 -7.47
CA GLY A 46 3.39 -2.04 -8.18
C GLY A 46 4.76 -1.38 -8.35
N ALA A 47 5.83 -2.19 -8.48
CA ALA A 47 7.23 -1.75 -8.53
C ALA A 47 7.65 -1.10 -9.84
N SER A 48 6.78 -1.02 -10.87
CA SER A 48 7.15 -0.54 -12.21
C SER A 48 7.17 0.99 -12.36
N SER A 49 6.68 1.75 -11.38
CA SER A 49 6.64 3.22 -11.46
C SER A 49 6.34 3.87 -10.11
N GLY A 50 6.53 5.20 -10.04
CA GLY A 50 6.16 6.02 -8.88
C GLY A 50 6.77 5.54 -7.57
N ILE A 51 5.98 5.55 -6.51
CA ILE A 51 6.42 5.21 -5.15
C ILE A 51 6.98 3.78 -5.08
N GLY A 52 6.30 2.80 -5.70
CA GLY A 52 6.75 1.41 -5.68
C GLY A 52 8.12 1.21 -6.35
N LEU A 53 8.41 1.95 -7.42
CA LEU A 53 9.72 1.95 -8.06
C LEU A 53 10.80 2.58 -7.16
N ALA A 54 10.48 3.71 -6.51
CA ALA A 54 11.41 4.35 -5.58
C ALA A 54 11.73 3.45 -4.38
N VAL A 55 10.72 2.80 -3.80
CA VAL A 55 10.88 1.81 -2.71
C VAL A 55 11.75 0.65 -3.17
N ALA A 56 11.44 0.04 -4.32
CA ALA A 56 12.16 -1.10 -4.84
C ALA A 56 13.65 -0.78 -5.07
N LYS A 57 13.95 0.37 -5.68
CA LYS A 57 15.33 0.82 -5.89
C LYS A 57 16.09 1.01 -4.57
N ALA A 58 15.47 1.66 -3.59
CA ALA A 58 16.09 1.89 -2.30
C ALA A 58 16.39 0.58 -1.55
N LEU A 59 15.48 -0.40 -1.60
CA LEU A 59 15.69 -1.72 -0.97
C LEU A 59 16.80 -2.52 -1.68
N LEU A 60 16.85 -2.50 -3.01
CA LEU A 60 17.92 -3.15 -3.79
C LEU A 60 19.28 -2.51 -3.51
N GLN A 61 19.36 -1.18 -3.41
CA GLN A 61 20.59 -0.46 -3.03
C GLN A 61 21.08 -0.84 -1.62
N GLN A 62 20.16 -1.27 -0.75
CA GLN A 62 20.44 -1.81 0.59
C GLN A 62 20.66 -3.33 0.57
N LYS A 63 20.84 -3.93 -0.61
CA LYS A 63 21.15 -5.36 -0.87
C LYS A 63 20.05 -6.33 -0.47
N MET A 64 18.78 -5.89 -0.38
CA MET A 64 17.66 -6.79 -0.15
C MET A 64 17.34 -7.61 -1.39
N ASP A 65 17.09 -8.91 -1.23
CA ASP A 65 16.58 -9.77 -2.30
C ASP A 65 15.09 -9.45 -2.51
N CYS A 66 14.76 -8.81 -3.62
CA CYS A 66 13.42 -8.31 -3.89
C CYS A 66 12.73 -9.04 -5.03
N MET A 67 11.54 -9.58 -4.76
CA MET A 67 10.57 -9.96 -5.78
C MET A 67 9.75 -8.72 -6.15
N LEU A 68 9.97 -8.21 -7.34
CA LEU A 68 9.33 -7.01 -7.87
C LEU A 68 8.13 -7.41 -8.72
N VAL A 69 6.95 -6.98 -8.31
CA VAL A 69 5.68 -7.36 -8.94
C VAL A 69 5.10 -6.17 -9.69
N GLY A 70 4.76 -6.39 -10.96
CA GLY A 70 4.10 -5.39 -11.80
C GLY A 70 3.25 -6.05 -12.88
N ARG A 71 2.15 -5.41 -13.28
CA ARG A 71 1.21 -5.95 -14.28
C ARG A 71 1.89 -6.21 -15.63
N ASP A 72 2.69 -5.27 -16.09
CA ASP A 72 3.48 -5.36 -17.33
C ASP A 72 4.93 -5.68 -16.97
N LEU A 73 5.34 -6.94 -17.24
CA LEU A 73 6.68 -7.44 -16.97
C LEU A 73 7.77 -6.70 -17.76
N GLN A 74 7.49 -6.33 -19.03
CA GLN A 74 8.48 -5.65 -19.86
C GLN A 74 8.72 -4.22 -19.36
N LYS A 75 7.65 -3.50 -19.03
CA LYS A 75 7.74 -2.18 -18.41
C LYS A 75 8.49 -2.25 -17.08
N LEU A 76 8.18 -3.26 -16.26
CA LEU A 76 8.86 -3.48 -14.98
C LEU A 76 10.37 -3.66 -15.18
N LYS A 77 10.80 -4.57 -16.03
CA LYS A 77 12.23 -4.79 -16.35
C LYS A 77 12.89 -3.52 -16.91
N ASN A 78 12.20 -2.80 -17.80
CA ASN A 78 12.72 -1.56 -18.39
C ASN A 78 12.95 -0.46 -17.35
N SER A 79 12.16 -0.41 -16.28
CA SER A 79 12.31 0.59 -15.20
C SER A 79 13.61 0.43 -14.40
N PHE A 80 14.29 -0.70 -14.52
CA PHE A 80 15.55 -1.01 -13.82
C PHE A 80 16.76 -1.20 -14.75
N LYS A 81 16.63 -1.00 -16.05
CA LYS A 81 17.73 -1.25 -17.03
C LYS A 81 19.03 -0.51 -16.73
N SER A 82 18.95 0.68 -16.16
CA SER A 82 20.13 1.51 -15.84
C SER A 82 20.57 1.39 -14.38
N ASP A 83 19.94 0.53 -13.59
CA ASP A 83 20.22 0.39 -12.17
C ASP A 83 21.24 -0.74 -11.95
N GLN A 84 22.38 -0.41 -11.33
CA GLN A 84 23.45 -1.39 -11.08
C GLN A 84 23.15 -2.31 -9.88
N SER A 85 22.15 -1.99 -9.07
CA SER A 85 21.78 -2.76 -7.87
C SER A 85 20.86 -3.95 -8.12
N VAL A 86 20.56 -4.26 -9.39
CA VAL A 86 19.54 -5.26 -9.79
C VAL A 86 19.94 -6.74 -9.61
N SER A 87 21.16 -7.05 -9.17
CA SER A 87 21.60 -8.45 -8.97
C SER A 87 20.69 -9.23 -7.98
N CYS A 88 20.03 -8.52 -7.07
CA CYS A 88 19.12 -9.10 -6.07
C CYS A 88 17.63 -8.96 -6.48
N ALA A 89 17.32 -8.63 -7.73
CA ALA A 89 15.96 -8.41 -8.20
C ALA A 89 15.41 -9.62 -8.96
N GLN A 90 14.22 -10.07 -8.59
CA GLN A 90 13.40 -11.02 -9.35
C GLN A 90 12.16 -10.29 -9.87
N TYR A 91 11.85 -10.43 -11.17
CA TYR A 91 10.76 -9.70 -11.83
C TYR A 91 9.58 -10.61 -12.10
N HIS A 92 8.39 -10.22 -11.63
CA HIS A 92 7.17 -10.99 -11.78
C HIS A 92 6.08 -10.16 -12.48
N GLY A 93 5.62 -10.65 -13.65
CA GLY A 93 4.45 -10.11 -14.33
C GLY A 93 3.18 -10.68 -13.70
N LEU A 94 2.50 -9.88 -12.87
CA LEU A 94 1.28 -10.28 -12.17
C LEU A 94 0.31 -9.11 -12.11
N ASP A 95 -0.90 -9.31 -12.62
CA ASP A 95 -2.00 -8.40 -12.41
C ASP A 95 -2.63 -8.70 -11.04
N MET A 96 -2.58 -7.70 -10.15
CA MET A 96 -3.18 -7.83 -8.82
C MET A 96 -4.71 -7.93 -8.86
N ALA A 97 -5.36 -7.60 -9.99
CA ALA A 97 -6.79 -7.80 -10.16
C ALA A 97 -7.18 -9.25 -10.55
N ALA A 98 -6.23 -10.08 -10.96
CA ALA A 98 -6.42 -11.51 -11.28
C ALA A 98 -6.20 -12.35 -10.01
N LEU A 99 -7.25 -12.53 -9.22
CA LEU A 99 -7.15 -13.08 -7.86
C LEU A 99 -6.68 -14.54 -7.83
N ASP A 100 -7.07 -15.34 -8.82
CA ASP A 100 -6.61 -16.71 -9.03
C ASP A 100 -5.08 -16.77 -9.21
N LYS A 101 -4.53 -15.85 -10.00
CA LYS A 101 -3.08 -15.74 -10.23
C LYS A 101 -2.33 -15.22 -9.01
N VAL A 102 -2.94 -14.31 -8.24
CA VAL A 102 -2.37 -13.85 -6.97
C VAL A 102 -2.27 -14.99 -5.97
N TYR A 103 -3.30 -15.81 -5.88
CA TYR A 103 -3.31 -17.01 -5.04
C TYR A 103 -2.23 -18.02 -5.48
N SER A 104 -2.17 -18.36 -6.78
CA SER A 104 -1.14 -19.26 -7.33
C SER A 104 0.28 -18.70 -7.11
N PHE A 105 0.48 -17.39 -7.25
CA PHE A 105 1.75 -16.75 -6.96
C PHE A 105 2.15 -16.90 -5.48
N ALA A 106 1.21 -16.79 -4.55
CA ALA A 106 1.50 -17.01 -3.13
C ALA A 106 1.93 -18.46 -2.85
N ILE A 107 1.29 -19.43 -3.52
CA ILE A 107 1.60 -20.87 -3.35
C ILE A 107 2.93 -21.21 -4.02
N ASP A 108 3.08 -20.87 -5.30
CA ASP A 108 4.15 -21.41 -6.15
C ASP A 108 5.25 -20.41 -6.46
N GLY A 109 4.94 -19.14 -6.51
CA GLY A 109 5.89 -18.08 -6.84
C GLY A 109 6.85 -17.75 -5.71
N VAL A 110 6.40 -17.81 -4.45
CA VAL A 110 7.21 -17.48 -3.28
C VAL A 110 7.84 -18.73 -2.70
N LYS A 111 9.15 -18.92 -2.90
CA LYS A 111 9.90 -20.10 -2.45
C LYS A 111 10.67 -19.88 -1.15
N THR A 112 11.08 -18.64 -0.89
CA THR A 112 11.86 -18.27 0.31
C THR A 112 10.98 -17.46 1.26
N PRO A 113 10.98 -17.78 2.57
CA PRO A 113 10.19 -17.01 3.54
C PRO A 113 10.61 -15.54 3.61
N LEU A 114 9.61 -14.65 3.64
CA LEU A 114 9.77 -13.21 3.52
C LEU A 114 10.05 -12.52 4.85
N ASN A 115 10.87 -11.46 4.80
CA ASN A 115 11.05 -10.50 5.87
C ASN A 115 10.19 -9.23 5.67
N LEU A 116 9.77 -8.99 4.40
CA LEU A 116 9.05 -7.76 4.04
C LEU A 116 8.03 -8.05 2.92
N LEU A 117 6.82 -7.52 3.08
CA LEU A 117 5.77 -7.55 2.06
C LEU A 117 5.15 -6.15 1.95
N ILE A 118 5.28 -5.51 0.79
CA ILE A 118 4.76 -4.16 0.55
C ILE A 118 3.63 -4.22 -0.47
N HIS A 119 2.42 -3.94 0.00
CA HIS A 119 1.23 -3.77 -0.81
C HIS A 119 1.13 -2.31 -1.28
N ASN A 120 1.83 -2.00 -2.37
CA ASN A 120 1.84 -0.66 -2.96
C ASN A 120 1.05 -0.59 -4.28
N ALA A 121 0.82 -1.72 -4.96
CA ALA A 121 0.06 -1.73 -6.20
C ALA A 121 -1.31 -1.05 -6.02
N GLY A 122 -1.64 -0.14 -6.92
CA GLY A 122 -2.93 0.54 -6.93
C GLY A 122 -3.03 1.50 -8.10
N ASP A 123 -4.24 1.61 -8.63
CA ASP A 123 -4.65 2.58 -9.64
C ASP A 123 -6.03 3.14 -9.29
N MET A 124 -6.52 4.05 -10.09
CA MET A 124 -7.86 4.63 -9.95
C MET A 124 -8.47 4.77 -11.35
N PRO A 125 -9.09 3.69 -11.89
CA PRO A 125 -9.72 3.68 -13.20
C PRO A 125 -10.78 4.79 -13.35
N ILE A 126 -10.86 5.37 -14.54
CA ILE A 126 -11.82 6.45 -14.81
C ILE A 126 -13.24 5.90 -14.92
N SER A 127 -13.38 4.66 -15.42
CA SER A 127 -14.66 3.96 -15.59
C SER A 127 -14.70 2.68 -14.76
N LEU A 128 -15.92 2.24 -14.42
CA LEU A 128 -16.14 0.95 -13.77
C LEU A 128 -15.57 -0.18 -14.64
N THR A 129 -14.76 -1.00 -14.03
CA THR A 129 -14.23 -2.22 -14.63
C THR A 129 -14.46 -3.37 -13.66
N ILE A 130 -15.07 -4.42 -14.13
CA ILE A 130 -15.32 -5.66 -13.37
C ILE A 130 -14.29 -6.70 -13.80
N THR A 131 -13.65 -7.36 -12.84
CA THR A 131 -12.67 -8.42 -13.10
C THR A 131 -13.36 -9.69 -13.61
N LYS A 132 -12.56 -10.63 -14.09
CA LYS A 132 -13.05 -11.95 -14.52
C LYS A 132 -13.80 -12.69 -13.40
N GLU A 133 -13.38 -12.50 -12.17
CA GLU A 133 -13.98 -13.09 -10.98
C GLU A 133 -15.21 -12.34 -10.46
N GLY A 134 -15.63 -11.27 -11.16
CA GLY A 134 -16.86 -10.52 -10.84
C GLY A 134 -16.68 -9.40 -9.80
N PHE A 135 -15.46 -8.93 -9.54
CA PHE A 135 -15.19 -7.85 -8.58
C PHE A 135 -14.87 -6.52 -9.27
N GLU A 136 -15.20 -5.41 -8.61
CA GLU A 136 -14.71 -4.10 -9.05
C GLU A 136 -13.17 -4.07 -8.98
N GLN A 137 -12.52 -3.54 -10.01
CA GLN A 137 -11.07 -3.66 -10.24
C GLN A 137 -10.23 -3.08 -9.10
N MET A 138 -10.59 -1.90 -8.54
CA MET A 138 -9.83 -1.32 -7.42
C MET A 138 -9.99 -2.16 -6.16
N PHE A 139 -11.21 -2.62 -5.88
CA PHE A 139 -11.46 -3.47 -4.72
C PHE A 139 -10.74 -4.81 -4.86
N ALA A 140 -10.76 -5.42 -6.04
CA ALA A 140 -10.00 -6.63 -6.32
C ALA A 140 -8.50 -6.43 -6.10
N SER A 141 -7.90 -5.46 -6.79
CA SER A 141 -6.45 -5.29 -6.83
C SER A 141 -5.85 -4.68 -5.55
N GLN A 142 -6.60 -3.83 -4.84
CA GLN A 142 -6.08 -3.07 -3.70
C GLN A 142 -6.58 -3.57 -2.33
N VAL A 143 -7.58 -4.46 -2.32
CA VAL A 143 -8.14 -5.02 -1.08
C VAL A 143 -8.06 -6.54 -1.07
N LEU A 144 -8.72 -7.21 -2.03
CA LEU A 144 -8.80 -8.67 -2.07
C LEU A 144 -7.44 -9.31 -2.37
N ALA A 145 -6.70 -8.79 -3.34
CA ALA A 145 -5.38 -9.32 -3.68
C ALA A 145 -4.36 -9.18 -2.53
N PRO A 146 -4.20 -8.03 -1.86
CA PRO A 146 -3.41 -7.91 -0.64
C PRO A 146 -3.86 -8.87 0.47
N PHE A 147 -5.17 -9.04 0.67
CA PHE A 147 -5.71 -9.99 1.64
C PHE A 147 -5.31 -11.43 1.29
N ILE A 148 -5.59 -11.87 0.04
CA ILE A 148 -5.30 -13.23 -0.45
C ILE A 148 -3.80 -13.52 -0.34
N LEU A 149 -2.96 -12.61 -0.83
CA LEU A 149 -1.50 -12.77 -0.81
C LEU A 149 -0.99 -12.89 0.63
N THR A 150 -1.37 -11.96 1.51
CA THR A 150 -0.91 -11.94 2.90
C THR A 150 -1.36 -13.17 3.67
N LYS A 151 -2.68 -13.46 3.61
CA LYS A 151 -3.25 -14.59 4.36
C LYS A 151 -2.68 -15.92 3.88
N THR A 152 -2.59 -16.13 2.57
CA THR A 152 -2.03 -17.36 2.02
C THR A 152 -0.57 -17.54 2.42
N LEU A 153 0.26 -16.51 2.32
CA LEU A 153 1.66 -16.58 2.75
C LEU A 153 1.81 -16.83 4.25
N ALA A 154 0.96 -16.20 5.07
CA ALA A 154 0.94 -16.42 6.53
C ALA A 154 0.53 -17.84 6.89
N ASP A 155 -0.56 -18.33 6.31
CA ASP A 155 -1.09 -19.69 6.57
C ASP A 155 -0.11 -20.79 6.12
N LEU A 156 0.68 -20.53 5.07
CA LEU A 156 1.71 -21.46 4.57
C LEU A 156 3.07 -21.33 5.27
N GLY A 157 3.20 -20.47 6.29
CA GLY A 157 4.47 -20.22 6.98
C GLY A 157 5.55 -19.57 6.10
N LYS A 158 5.16 -18.87 5.03
CA LYS A 158 6.06 -18.19 4.10
C LYS A 158 6.39 -16.75 4.52
N LEU A 159 5.96 -16.33 5.67
CA LEU A 159 6.39 -15.10 6.34
C LEU A 159 7.30 -15.48 7.53
N ARG A 160 8.48 -14.87 7.63
CA ARG A 160 9.35 -15.08 8.80
C ARG A 160 8.74 -14.42 10.03
N GLN A 161 9.04 -14.93 11.21
CA GLN A 161 8.67 -14.24 12.45
C GLN A 161 9.20 -12.80 12.42
N GLY A 162 8.34 -11.83 12.80
CA GLY A 162 8.64 -10.42 12.68
C GLY A 162 8.64 -9.87 11.25
N CYS A 163 8.14 -10.65 10.27
CA CYS A 163 7.94 -10.15 8.91
C CYS A 163 7.07 -8.89 8.93
N ARG A 164 7.48 -7.88 8.18
CA ARG A 164 6.77 -6.60 8.07
C ARG A 164 5.87 -6.61 6.85
N VAL A 165 4.60 -6.35 7.07
CA VAL A 165 3.58 -6.23 6.01
C VAL A 165 3.06 -4.81 6.01
N ILE A 166 3.33 -4.07 4.93
CA ILE A 166 3.04 -2.64 4.81
C ILE A 166 1.98 -2.42 3.74
N PHE A 167 0.84 -1.84 4.14
CA PHE A 167 -0.23 -1.44 3.22
C PHE A 167 -0.08 0.05 2.87
N VAL A 168 0.18 0.34 1.60
CA VAL A 168 0.28 1.72 1.11
C VAL A 168 -1.13 2.25 0.83
N SER A 169 -1.72 2.85 1.84
CA SER A 169 -3.02 3.50 1.78
C SER A 169 -2.91 4.92 1.16
N SER A 170 -3.80 5.81 1.50
CA SER A 170 -3.86 7.19 0.98
C SER A 170 -4.59 8.10 1.96
N GLY A 171 -4.31 9.40 1.92
CA GLY A 171 -5.14 10.41 2.60
C GLY A 171 -6.61 10.40 2.15
N GLY A 172 -6.92 9.86 0.96
CA GLY A 172 -8.30 9.66 0.50
C GLY A 172 -9.16 8.80 1.45
N MET A 173 -8.54 7.90 2.23
CA MET A 173 -9.25 7.07 3.21
C MET A 173 -9.97 7.88 4.29
N TYR A 174 -9.57 9.11 4.55
CA TYR A 174 -10.24 9.98 5.50
C TYR A 174 -11.61 10.46 5.06
N LEU A 175 -11.92 10.37 3.77
CA LEU A 175 -13.17 10.84 3.18
C LEU A 175 -14.28 9.77 3.21
N GLN A 176 -13.97 8.53 3.59
CA GLN A 176 -14.88 7.41 3.51
C GLN A 176 -14.83 6.54 4.76
N LYS A 177 -16.01 6.17 5.30
CA LYS A 177 -16.16 4.99 6.16
C LYS A 177 -16.11 3.74 5.26
N LEU A 178 -15.66 2.60 5.79
CA LEU A 178 -15.78 1.33 5.05
C LEU A 178 -17.25 1.08 4.70
N ASP A 179 -17.51 0.91 3.42
CA ASP A 179 -18.84 0.63 2.88
C ASP A 179 -18.78 -0.68 2.09
N LEU A 180 -19.45 -1.70 2.61
CA LEU A 180 -19.56 -3.02 1.99
C LEU A 180 -20.91 -3.23 1.29
N SER A 181 -21.82 -2.24 1.34
CA SER A 181 -23.20 -2.39 0.89
C SER A 181 -23.35 -2.40 -0.63
N ASP A 182 -22.37 -1.85 -1.35
CA ASP A 182 -22.39 -1.73 -2.81
C ASP A 182 -20.97 -1.67 -3.40
N LEU A 183 -20.21 -2.72 -3.20
CA LEU A 183 -18.82 -2.84 -3.65
C LEU A 183 -18.68 -2.93 -5.18
N LEU A 184 -19.74 -3.33 -5.87
CA LEU A 184 -19.77 -3.48 -7.33
C LEU A 184 -20.40 -2.28 -8.04
N PHE A 185 -20.85 -1.27 -7.30
CA PHE A 185 -21.56 -0.11 -7.84
C PHE A 185 -22.84 -0.50 -8.63
N GLU A 186 -23.60 -1.48 -8.14
CA GLU A 186 -24.85 -1.93 -8.73
C GLU A 186 -26.04 -1.04 -8.34
N LYS A 187 -25.97 -0.41 -7.15
CA LYS A 187 -27.03 0.43 -6.59
C LYS A 187 -26.84 1.92 -6.83
N ARG A 188 -25.60 2.32 -7.14
CA ARG A 188 -25.22 3.74 -7.36
C ARG A 188 -24.32 3.87 -8.57
N SER A 189 -24.29 5.05 -9.20
CA SER A 189 -23.38 5.35 -10.28
C SER A 189 -21.92 5.24 -9.81
N TYR A 190 -21.05 4.71 -10.67
CA TYR A 190 -19.61 4.59 -10.38
C TYR A 190 -19.00 5.95 -10.11
N ASN A 191 -18.30 6.04 -9.00
CA ASN A 191 -17.49 7.19 -8.65
C ASN A 191 -16.09 6.70 -8.22
N LYS A 192 -15.10 6.96 -9.06
CA LYS A 192 -13.71 6.51 -8.82
C LYS A 192 -13.14 7.01 -7.49
N TYR A 193 -13.50 8.21 -7.04
CA TYR A 193 -13.00 8.76 -5.78
C TYR A 193 -13.59 8.04 -4.58
N THR A 194 -14.88 7.72 -4.62
CA THR A 194 -15.55 6.93 -3.58
C THR A 194 -14.97 5.51 -3.52
N GLY A 195 -14.85 4.83 -4.69
CA GLY A 195 -14.27 3.49 -4.78
C GLY A 195 -12.83 3.46 -4.26
N TYR A 196 -12.01 4.43 -4.70
CA TYR A 196 -10.63 4.55 -4.23
C TYR A 196 -10.54 4.81 -2.72
N ALA A 197 -11.32 5.76 -2.20
CA ALA A 197 -11.35 6.08 -0.78
C ALA A 197 -11.80 4.87 0.07
N ASN A 198 -12.79 4.11 -0.40
CA ASN A 198 -13.26 2.88 0.24
C ASN A 198 -12.16 1.80 0.25
N ALA A 199 -11.50 1.55 -0.89
CA ALA A 199 -10.40 0.60 -0.97
C ALA A 199 -9.22 0.99 -0.04
N LYS A 200 -8.87 2.28 0.02
CA LYS A 200 -7.80 2.77 0.89
C LYS A 200 -8.18 2.73 2.38
N ARG A 201 -9.46 2.91 2.71
CA ARG A 201 -9.99 2.67 4.06
C ARG A 201 -9.91 1.19 4.43
N ALA A 202 -10.32 0.30 3.53
CA ALA A 202 -10.26 -1.14 3.72
C ALA A 202 -8.83 -1.63 4.02
N GLN A 203 -7.81 -1.08 3.36
CA GLN A 203 -6.40 -1.42 3.63
C GLN A 203 -5.97 -1.09 5.06
N VAL A 204 -6.43 0.05 5.62
CA VAL A 204 -6.13 0.42 7.00
C VAL A 204 -6.78 -0.58 7.97
N ILE A 205 -8.05 -0.93 7.73
CA ILE A 205 -8.78 -1.90 8.55
C ILE A 205 -8.15 -3.29 8.45
N LEU A 206 -7.78 -3.75 7.25
CA LEU A 206 -7.07 -5.02 7.08
C LEU A 206 -5.78 -5.07 7.88
N SER A 207 -4.97 -4.00 7.86
CA SER A 207 -3.74 -3.92 8.66
C SER A 207 -4.03 -4.08 10.16
N GLU A 208 -5.09 -3.44 10.68
CA GLU A 208 -5.52 -3.57 12.08
C GLU A 208 -6.01 -4.99 12.40
N ILE A 209 -6.81 -5.62 11.53
CA ILE A 209 -7.32 -6.98 11.73
C ILE A 209 -6.19 -8.02 11.68
N PHE A 210 -5.33 -7.94 10.65
CA PHE A 210 -4.20 -8.84 10.51
C PHE A 210 -3.27 -8.79 11.73
N SER A 211 -3.02 -7.60 12.28
CA SER A 211 -2.16 -7.45 13.47
C SER A 211 -2.71 -8.17 14.72
N LYS A 212 -4.04 -8.27 14.84
CA LYS A 212 -4.72 -9.00 15.92
C LYS A 212 -4.72 -10.52 15.67
N LYS A 213 -4.95 -10.94 14.41
CA LYS A 213 -5.09 -12.36 14.03
C LYS A 213 -3.73 -13.06 13.84
N TYR A 214 -2.67 -12.33 13.50
CA TYR A 214 -1.32 -12.84 13.25
C TYR A 214 -0.26 -12.02 14.03
N PRO A 215 -0.30 -12.03 15.37
CA PRO A 215 0.54 -11.14 16.21
C PRO A 215 2.06 -11.42 16.08
N GLN A 216 2.46 -12.54 15.49
CA GLN A 216 3.85 -12.88 15.22
C GLN A 216 4.45 -12.07 14.05
N TYR A 217 3.66 -11.33 13.29
CA TYR A 217 4.09 -10.47 12.21
C TYR A 217 3.78 -9.00 12.53
N LEU A 218 4.48 -8.07 11.88
CA LEU A 218 4.29 -6.64 12.08
C LEU A 218 3.50 -6.04 10.90
N PHE A 219 2.28 -5.65 11.15
CA PHE A 219 1.41 -5.02 10.17
C PHE A 219 1.37 -3.51 10.36
N SER A 220 1.42 -2.78 9.28
CA SER A 220 1.25 -1.34 9.28
C SER A 220 0.55 -0.87 8.02
N SER A 221 -0.19 0.20 8.14
CA SER A 221 -0.70 0.95 7.01
C SER A 221 -0.13 2.36 7.05
N MET A 222 0.04 2.97 5.89
CA MET A 222 0.59 4.32 5.82
C MET A 222 0.01 5.09 4.64
N HIS A 223 0.20 6.40 4.66
CA HIS A 223 -0.13 7.25 3.53
C HIS A 223 1.10 8.10 3.13
N PRO A 224 1.39 8.18 1.82
CA PRO A 224 2.65 8.72 1.31
C PRO A 224 2.66 10.25 1.14
N GLY A 225 1.60 10.94 1.56
CA GLY A 225 1.37 12.33 1.13
C GLY A 225 0.89 12.41 -0.32
N TRP A 226 0.92 13.61 -0.87
CA TRP A 226 0.54 13.85 -2.25
C TRP A 226 1.74 13.75 -3.18
N ALA A 227 2.05 12.53 -3.62
CA ALA A 227 3.19 12.26 -4.49
C ALA A 227 2.85 12.38 -5.97
N ASP A 228 3.76 12.98 -6.74
CA ASP A 228 3.66 13.07 -8.20
C ASP A 228 4.01 11.74 -8.85
N THR A 229 3.01 10.93 -9.09
CA THR A 229 3.15 9.61 -9.70
C THR A 229 2.43 9.55 -11.05
N PRO A 230 2.80 8.61 -11.94
CA PRO A 230 2.05 8.37 -13.18
C PRO A 230 0.55 8.11 -12.94
N GLY A 231 0.20 7.41 -11.85
CA GLY A 231 -1.19 7.16 -11.46
C GLY A 231 -1.94 8.46 -11.16
N VAL A 232 -1.36 9.36 -10.37
CA VAL A 232 -1.96 10.68 -10.05
C VAL A 232 -2.10 11.53 -11.32
N ARG A 233 -1.10 11.55 -12.19
CA ARG A 233 -1.15 12.30 -13.45
C ARG A 233 -2.28 11.84 -14.36
N TYR A 234 -2.52 10.53 -14.44
CA TYR A 234 -3.58 9.94 -15.26
C TYR A 234 -4.96 10.10 -14.62
N SER A 235 -5.09 9.76 -13.35
CA SER A 235 -6.40 9.69 -12.69
C SER A 235 -6.92 11.05 -12.18
N MET A 236 -6.01 12.00 -11.87
CA MET A 236 -6.36 13.31 -11.29
C MET A 236 -5.59 14.47 -11.98
N PRO A 237 -5.78 14.69 -13.30
CA PRO A 237 -5.00 15.69 -14.03
C PRO A 237 -5.20 17.13 -13.53
N LEU A 238 -6.41 17.50 -13.10
CA LEU A 238 -6.69 18.82 -12.52
C LEU A 238 -5.99 19.00 -11.17
N PHE A 239 -6.00 18.00 -10.31
CA PHE A 239 -5.27 18.02 -9.05
C PHE A 239 -3.76 18.20 -9.29
N LYS A 240 -3.20 17.46 -10.25
CA LYS A 240 -1.81 17.63 -10.67
C LYS A 240 -1.53 19.05 -11.18
N LYS A 241 -2.42 19.61 -12.00
CA LYS A 241 -2.25 20.97 -12.55
C LYS A 241 -2.24 22.05 -11.45
N LEU A 242 -3.14 21.93 -10.46
CA LEU A 242 -3.27 22.90 -9.35
C LEU A 242 -2.11 22.83 -8.37
N LEU A 243 -1.60 21.62 -8.08
CA LEU A 243 -0.60 21.37 -7.04
C LEU A 243 0.80 21.03 -7.59
N ASN A 244 1.04 21.25 -8.87
CA ASN A 244 2.23 20.79 -9.62
C ASN A 244 3.57 20.95 -8.86
N LYS A 245 3.86 22.15 -8.35
CA LYS A 245 5.11 22.45 -7.63
C LYS A 245 5.09 22.07 -6.14
N ARG A 246 3.96 21.56 -5.66
CA ARG A 246 3.75 21.24 -4.25
C ARG A 246 3.70 19.72 -4.00
N LEU A 247 3.56 18.92 -5.05
CA LEU A 247 3.54 17.48 -4.92
C LEU A 247 4.91 16.96 -4.46
N ARG A 248 4.90 15.93 -3.64
CA ARG A 248 6.09 15.19 -3.22
C ARG A 248 6.70 14.45 -4.40
N SER A 249 7.99 14.21 -4.38
CA SER A 249 8.63 13.25 -5.28
C SER A 249 8.20 11.81 -4.94
N ALA A 250 8.51 10.87 -5.83
CA ALA A 250 8.27 9.45 -5.55
C ALA A 250 9.11 8.96 -4.36
N GLU A 251 10.32 9.46 -4.20
CA GLU A 251 11.24 9.18 -3.11
C GLU A 251 10.70 9.70 -1.77
N GLU A 252 10.18 10.93 -1.74
CA GLU A 252 9.53 11.49 -0.56
C GLU A 252 8.27 10.70 -0.17
N GLY A 253 7.51 10.20 -1.17
CA GLY A 253 6.38 9.30 -0.93
C GLY A 253 6.80 7.91 -0.44
N ALA A 254 7.99 7.44 -0.80
CA ALA A 254 8.56 6.16 -0.38
C ALA A 254 9.13 6.19 1.04
N ASP A 255 9.46 7.35 1.54
CA ASP A 255 10.21 7.54 2.78
C ASP A 255 9.64 6.79 3.99
N THR A 256 8.38 7.01 4.33
CA THR A 256 7.73 6.33 5.47
C THR A 256 7.62 4.82 5.26
N ILE A 257 7.52 4.34 4.00
CA ILE A 257 7.52 2.90 3.69
C ILE A 257 8.89 2.32 4.04
N LEU A 258 9.97 2.97 3.61
CA LEU A 258 11.34 2.56 3.88
C LEU A 258 11.66 2.64 5.37
N TRP A 259 11.19 3.68 6.05
CA TRP A 259 11.32 3.81 7.50
C TRP A 259 10.65 2.64 8.22
N LEU A 260 9.39 2.30 7.88
CA LEU A 260 8.68 1.14 8.44
C LEU A 260 9.36 -0.19 8.09
N ALA A 261 10.00 -0.29 6.94
CA ALA A 261 10.74 -1.49 6.53
C ALA A 261 12.04 -1.71 7.34
N THR A 262 12.64 -0.66 7.90
CA THR A 262 14.00 -0.72 8.48
C THR A 262 14.08 -0.37 9.96
N ILE A 263 13.15 0.41 10.51
CA ILE A 263 13.19 0.79 11.94
C ILE A 263 13.10 -0.43 12.86
N HIS A 264 13.80 -0.39 13.99
CA HIS A 264 13.93 -1.55 14.88
C HIS A 264 12.58 -2.00 15.45
N ASP A 265 11.78 -1.07 15.98
CA ASP A 265 10.50 -1.39 16.64
C ASP A 265 9.46 -0.29 16.42
N TYR A 266 8.18 -0.71 16.32
CA TYR A 266 7.03 0.18 16.27
C TYR A 266 5.73 -0.56 16.63
N PRO A 267 4.69 0.14 17.13
CA PRO A 267 3.41 -0.46 17.47
C PRO A 267 2.73 -1.15 16.30
N ASN A 268 2.35 -2.43 16.47
CA ASN A 268 1.69 -3.24 15.45
C ASN A 268 0.27 -2.74 15.13
N GLY A 269 -0.16 -2.88 13.88
CA GLY A 269 -1.51 -2.53 13.43
C GLY A 269 -1.81 -1.03 13.38
N LYS A 270 -0.78 -0.16 13.36
CA LYS A 270 -0.98 1.29 13.38
C LYS A 270 -0.90 1.90 11.98
N PHE A 271 -1.51 3.08 11.87
CA PHE A 271 -1.46 3.91 10.67
C PHE A 271 -0.40 5.00 10.81
N TRP A 272 0.37 5.22 9.75
CA TRP A 272 1.57 6.06 9.77
C TRP A 272 1.53 7.13 8.69
N PHE A 273 2.02 8.30 9.04
CA PHE A 273 2.25 9.41 8.14
C PHE A 273 3.53 10.16 8.56
N ASP A 274 4.45 10.37 7.61
CA ASP A 274 5.71 11.07 7.84
C ASP A 274 6.47 10.56 9.08
N ARG A 275 6.67 9.23 9.12
CA ARG A 275 7.36 8.49 10.21
C ARG A 275 6.71 8.62 11.59
N LYS A 276 5.48 9.15 11.68
CA LYS A 276 4.74 9.31 12.93
C LYS A 276 3.43 8.52 12.87
N GLN A 277 3.02 7.97 14.02
CA GLN A 277 1.70 7.38 14.12
C GLN A 277 0.63 8.46 13.93
N ALA A 278 -0.30 8.20 13.03
CA ALA A 278 -1.38 9.11 12.68
C ALA A 278 -2.75 8.55 13.05
N LYS A 279 -3.72 9.44 13.24
CA LYS A 279 -5.12 9.04 13.46
C LYS A 279 -5.69 8.42 12.19
N THR A 280 -6.58 7.44 12.33
CA THR A 280 -7.28 6.82 11.21
C THR A 280 -8.59 7.52 10.83
N THR A 281 -9.02 8.51 11.62
CA THR A 281 -10.24 9.29 11.40
C THR A 281 -9.98 10.77 11.58
N ILE A 282 -10.58 11.60 10.74
CA ILE A 282 -10.67 13.07 10.85
C ILE A 282 -12.17 13.43 10.87
N LEU A 283 -12.52 14.56 11.53
CA LEU A 283 -13.87 15.14 11.46
C LEU A 283 -15.01 14.20 11.85
N ASN A 284 -15.02 13.64 13.05
CA ASN A 284 -16.15 12.85 13.60
C ASN A 284 -16.66 11.68 12.72
N LEU A 285 -15.95 11.31 11.66
CA LEU A 285 -16.23 10.09 10.93
C LEU A 285 -16.02 8.90 11.85
N LYS A 286 -17.10 8.15 12.12
CA LYS A 286 -17.03 6.98 13.01
C LYS A 286 -16.06 5.95 12.43
N LYS A 287 -15.21 5.43 13.29
CA LYS A 287 -14.46 4.20 13.01
C LYS A 287 -15.47 3.06 12.79
N SER A 288 -15.12 2.05 12.00
CA SER A 288 -15.88 0.80 11.93
C SER A 288 -15.97 0.16 13.31
N SER A 289 -17.08 -0.52 13.59
CA SER A 289 -17.21 -1.35 14.80
C SER A 289 -16.42 -2.65 14.64
N GLU A 290 -16.17 -3.35 15.76
CA GLU A 290 -15.51 -4.66 15.70
C GLU A 290 -16.37 -5.69 14.93
N GLU A 291 -17.69 -5.58 14.98
CA GLU A 291 -18.60 -6.42 14.21
C GLU A 291 -18.50 -6.13 12.69
N GLU A 292 -18.43 -4.86 12.30
CA GLU A 292 -18.21 -4.47 10.90
C GLU A 292 -16.86 -4.97 10.38
N ASP A 293 -15.81 -4.88 11.20
CA ASP A 293 -14.47 -5.37 10.87
C ASP A 293 -14.47 -6.91 10.72
N GLU A 294 -15.15 -7.65 11.59
CA GLU A 294 -15.25 -9.10 11.50
C GLU A 294 -16.10 -9.54 10.31
N LEU A 295 -17.19 -8.83 9.98
CA LEU A 295 -17.97 -9.08 8.76
C LEU A 295 -17.13 -8.86 7.50
N PHE A 296 -16.32 -7.80 7.48
CA PHE A 296 -15.40 -7.54 6.38
C PHE A 296 -14.35 -8.64 6.23
N TRP A 297 -13.76 -9.08 7.34
CA TRP A 297 -12.82 -10.20 7.33
C TRP A 297 -13.44 -11.48 6.77
N LYS A 298 -14.62 -11.88 7.26
CA LYS A 298 -15.34 -13.05 6.79
C LYS A 298 -15.69 -12.96 5.30
N TYR A 299 -16.07 -11.77 4.84
CA TYR A 299 -16.29 -11.53 3.41
C TYR A 299 -15.02 -11.81 2.59
N CYS A 300 -13.87 -11.28 3.00
CA CYS A 300 -12.60 -11.57 2.32
C CYS A 300 -12.21 -13.06 2.39
N GLU A 301 -12.45 -13.74 3.52
CA GLU A 301 -12.19 -15.17 3.67
C GLU A 301 -13.09 -16.02 2.76
N SER A 302 -14.36 -15.67 2.62
CA SER A 302 -15.28 -16.40 1.71
C SER A 302 -14.80 -16.34 0.26
N ILE A 303 -14.29 -15.18 -0.17
CA ILE A 303 -13.72 -15.02 -1.51
C ILE A 303 -12.45 -15.85 -1.67
N LEU A 304 -11.54 -15.83 -0.70
CA LEU A 304 -10.33 -16.68 -0.73
C LEU A 304 -10.71 -18.16 -0.82
N THR A 305 -11.74 -18.60 -0.09
CA THR A 305 -12.24 -19.98 -0.14
C THR A 305 -12.78 -20.35 -1.53
N SER A 306 -13.52 -19.44 -2.17
CA SER A 306 -14.00 -19.62 -3.55
C SER A 306 -12.85 -19.73 -4.54
N ILE A 307 -11.82 -18.87 -4.44
CA ILE A 307 -10.62 -18.91 -5.31
C ILE A 307 -9.86 -20.24 -5.13
N LYS A 308 -9.70 -20.73 -3.89
CA LYS A 308 -9.07 -22.02 -3.61
C LYS A 308 -9.81 -23.18 -4.30
N GLY A 309 -11.13 -23.19 -4.23
CA GLY A 309 -11.96 -24.23 -4.86
C GLY A 309 -11.93 -24.23 -6.38
N GLN A 310 -11.62 -23.10 -7.01
CA GLN A 310 -11.46 -22.98 -8.47
C GLN A 310 -10.05 -23.39 -8.95
N SER A 311 -9.07 -23.40 -8.06
CA SER A 311 -7.65 -23.68 -8.36
C SER A 311 -7.25 -25.12 -8.01
N ALA A 312 -8.12 -25.89 -7.40
CA ALA A 312 -7.98 -27.32 -7.11
C ALA A 312 -8.59 -28.16 -8.23
#